data_35e4481d4dcc6a48e7fce590c3a4ef91
#
_entry.id   35e4481d4dcc6a48e7fce590c3a4ef91
#
_cell.length_a   1.000
_cell.length_b   1.000
_cell.length_c   1.000
_cell.angle_alpha   90.00
_cell.angle_beta   90.00
_cell.angle_gamma   90.00
#
_symmetry.space_group_name_H-M   'P 1'
#
loop_
_entity.id
_entity.type
_entity.pdbx_description
1 polymer ?
#
loop_
_entity_poly.entity_id
_entity_poly.type
_entity_poly.pdbx_seq_one_letter_code
_entity_poly.pdbx_strand_id
1 'polypeptide(L)'
;ESYLYFHGAFGSIDSYTPTAVHVALPIPVEVAIANATALLSRELRVRGIFVLCCGRTLAVTAAARPAAPIVAVGSRPEDRARACLTWGAIPVLAAEPEAAGSSSELVQRLARELSLAEPGEPVLVIRGFDGEVAARQPSVTVVRL
;
A
#
# COMPACT_ATOMS: atom_id res chain seq x y z
N GLU A 1 -4.84 15.53 -16.47
CA GLU A 1 -5.18 16.97 -16.52
C GLU A 1 -6.10 17.37 -15.38
N SER A 2 -7.23 16.66 -15.14
CA SER A 2 -8.16 16.94 -14.04
C SER A 2 -7.49 16.87 -12.67
N TYR A 3 -6.57 15.96 -12.50
CA TYR A 3 -5.80 15.78 -11.25
C TYR A 3 -4.90 16.98 -10.98
N LEU A 4 -4.17 17.46 -11.97
CA LEU A 4 -3.30 18.62 -11.86
C LEU A 4 -4.10 19.92 -11.60
N TYR A 5 -5.26 20.06 -12.24
CA TYR A 5 -6.14 21.18 -12.02
C TYR A 5 -6.69 21.23 -10.59
N PHE A 6 -7.08 20.08 -10.06
CA PHE A 6 -7.57 19.95 -8.69
C PHE A 6 -6.50 20.35 -7.66
N HIS A 7 -5.26 19.95 -7.88
CA HIS A 7 -4.12 20.34 -7.06
C HIS A 7 -3.85 21.85 -7.10
N GLY A 8 -3.94 22.45 -8.27
CA GLY A 8 -3.73 23.89 -8.43
C GLY A 8 -4.81 24.74 -7.76
N ALA A 9 -6.04 24.23 -7.68
CA ALA A 9 -7.17 24.98 -7.11
C ALA A 9 -7.23 24.95 -5.57
N PHE A 10 -6.72 23.89 -4.94
CA PHE A 10 -6.85 23.65 -3.50
C PHE A 10 -5.51 23.61 -2.74
N GLY A 11 -4.43 23.98 -3.38
CA GLY A 11 -3.09 23.87 -2.82
C GLY A 11 -2.50 22.47 -2.91
N SER A 12 -1.26 22.34 -2.48
CA SER A 12 -0.57 21.05 -2.48
C SER A 12 -1.24 20.07 -1.51
N ILE A 13 -1.41 18.81 -1.93
CA ILE A 13 -1.80 17.72 -1.03
C ILE A 13 -0.85 17.62 0.17
N ASP A 14 0.39 18.07 0.01
CA ASP A 14 1.38 18.10 1.09
C ASP A 14 0.99 19.04 2.23
N SER A 15 0.07 20.01 1.98
CA SER A 15 -0.46 20.90 3.00
C SER A 15 -1.74 20.40 3.68
N TYR A 16 -2.29 19.28 3.24
CA TYR A 16 -3.43 18.67 3.90
C TYR A 16 -2.97 18.00 5.19
N THR A 17 -2.97 18.80 6.25
CA THR A 17 -2.94 18.24 7.60
C THR A 17 -4.35 17.72 7.86
N PRO A 18 -4.56 16.41 7.97
CA PRO A 18 -5.88 15.91 8.33
C PRO A 18 -6.25 16.56 9.66
N THR A 19 -7.37 17.25 9.67
CA THR A 19 -7.97 17.78 10.94
C THR A 19 -7.94 16.61 11.90
N ALA A 20 -7.30 16.80 13.05
CA ALA A 20 -7.11 15.74 14.03
C ALA A 20 -8.49 15.20 14.43
N VAL A 21 -8.90 14.15 13.77
CA VAL A 21 -10.02 13.34 14.23
C VAL A 21 -9.53 12.78 15.57
N HIS A 22 -10.18 13.15 16.66
CA HIS A 22 -9.91 12.57 17.96
C HIS A 22 -10.22 11.07 17.91
N VAL A 23 -9.24 10.30 17.49
CA VAL A 23 -9.32 8.85 17.52
C VAL A 23 -9.02 8.42 18.93
N ALA A 24 -9.94 7.67 19.55
CA ALA A 24 -9.72 7.10 20.86
C ALA A 24 -8.46 6.22 20.85
N LEU A 25 -7.53 6.48 21.74
CA LEU A 25 -6.32 5.67 21.92
C LEU A 25 -6.59 4.52 22.92
N PRO A 26 -5.99 3.34 22.72
CA PRO A 26 -5.08 2.97 21.61
C PRO A 26 -5.83 2.65 20.31
N ILE A 27 -5.25 3.07 19.17
CA ILE A 27 -5.76 2.69 17.86
C ILE A 27 -5.38 1.24 17.53
N PRO A 28 -6.15 0.54 16.67
CA PRO A 28 -5.78 -0.78 16.18
C PRO A 28 -4.40 -0.80 15.52
N VAL A 29 -3.65 -1.87 15.75
CA VAL A 29 -2.27 -2.00 15.21
C VAL A 29 -2.22 -1.85 13.70
N GLU A 30 -3.20 -2.40 12.99
CA GLU A 30 -3.31 -2.31 11.54
C GLU A 30 -3.43 -0.86 11.06
N VAL A 31 -4.22 -0.06 11.78
CA VAL A 31 -4.39 1.37 11.48
C VAL A 31 -3.09 2.14 11.77
N ALA A 32 -2.41 1.81 12.87
CA ALA A 32 -1.13 2.42 13.20
C ALA A 32 -0.08 2.14 12.11
N ILE A 33 0.01 0.90 11.63
CA ILE A 33 0.94 0.50 10.56
C ILE A 33 0.57 1.17 9.23
N ALA A 34 -0.71 1.25 8.91
CA ALA A 34 -1.15 1.94 7.69
C ALA A 34 -0.81 3.45 7.73
N ASN A 35 -1.00 4.09 8.87
CA ASN A 35 -0.59 5.49 9.08
C ASN A 35 0.93 5.66 8.96
N ALA A 36 1.70 4.76 9.56
CA ALA A 36 3.15 4.73 9.42
C ALA A 36 3.57 4.52 7.96
N THR A 37 2.87 3.66 7.22
CA THR A 37 3.09 3.46 5.78
C THR A 37 2.85 4.74 4.98
N ALA A 38 1.77 5.46 5.27
CA ALA A 38 1.49 6.73 4.62
C ALA A 38 2.58 7.77 4.90
N LEU A 39 3.11 7.82 6.13
CA LEU A 39 4.24 8.66 6.48
C LEU A 39 5.51 8.24 5.74
N LEU A 40 5.88 6.96 5.82
CA LEU A 40 7.06 6.41 5.14
C LEU A 40 7.01 6.65 3.62
N SER A 41 5.82 6.57 3.02
CA SER A 41 5.67 6.79 1.57
C SER A 41 6.07 8.19 1.15
N ARG A 42 5.84 9.19 1.99
CA ARG A 42 6.23 10.58 1.78
C ARG A 42 7.71 10.83 2.08
N GLU A 43 8.13 10.42 3.27
CA GLU A 43 9.49 10.69 3.77
C GLU A 43 10.56 10.00 2.92
N LEU A 44 10.32 8.77 2.51
CA LEU A 44 11.24 7.99 1.68
C LEU A 44 10.99 8.19 0.18
N ARG A 45 9.95 8.91 -0.21
CA ARG A 45 9.52 9.08 -1.61
C ARG A 45 9.46 7.75 -2.35
N VAL A 46 8.81 6.76 -1.72
CA VAL A 46 8.73 5.43 -2.32
C VAL A 46 7.95 5.45 -3.63
N ARG A 47 8.31 4.57 -4.54
CA ARG A 47 7.71 4.49 -5.87
C ARG A 47 6.43 3.66 -5.92
N GLY A 48 6.24 2.78 -4.95
CA GLY A 48 5.05 1.94 -4.87
C GLY A 48 4.93 1.25 -3.52
N ILE A 49 3.72 0.85 -3.20
CA ILE A 49 3.38 0.12 -1.97
C ILE A 49 2.72 -1.18 -2.38
N PHE A 50 3.38 -2.30 -2.12
CA PHE A 50 2.90 -3.62 -2.46
C PHE A 50 2.12 -4.21 -1.29
N VAL A 51 0.85 -4.50 -1.52
CA VAL A 51 -0.03 -5.17 -0.56
C VAL A 51 -0.27 -6.58 -1.07
N LEU A 52 0.25 -7.57 -0.36
CA LEU A 52 0.23 -8.98 -0.78
C LEU A 52 -1.10 -9.69 -0.46
N CYS A 53 -2.14 -8.94 -0.15
CA CYS A 53 -3.47 -9.45 0.15
C CYS A 53 -4.52 -8.39 -0.19
N CYS A 54 -5.59 -8.77 -0.86
CA CYS A 54 -6.64 -7.86 -1.33
C CYS A 54 -7.84 -7.76 -0.37
N GLY A 55 -7.66 -8.14 0.89
CA GLY A 55 -8.67 -8.06 1.93
C GLY A 55 -8.59 -6.80 2.77
N ARG A 56 -8.59 -7.00 4.09
CA ARG A 56 -8.53 -5.93 5.09
C ARG A 56 -7.25 -5.10 4.98
N THR A 57 -6.12 -5.73 4.67
CA THR A 57 -4.83 -5.04 4.51
C THR A 57 -4.93 -3.93 3.46
N LEU A 58 -5.49 -4.25 2.29
CA LEU A 58 -5.68 -3.28 1.22
C LEU A 58 -6.60 -2.13 1.64
N ALA A 59 -7.74 -2.45 2.24
CA ALA A 59 -8.73 -1.44 2.64
C ALA A 59 -8.16 -0.45 3.67
N VAL A 60 -7.48 -0.95 4.70
CA VAL A 60 -6.90 -0.10 5.75
C VAL A 60 -5.74 0.73 5.21
N THR A 61 -4.90 0.16 4.34
CA THR A 61 -3.79 0.89 3.70
C THR A 61 -4.29 2.00 2.80
N ALA A 62 -5.31 1.73 1.97
CA ALA A 62 -5.90 2.74 1.10
C ALA A 62 -6.58 3.88 1.89
N ALA A 63 -7.21 3.55 3.02
CA ALA A 63 -7.83 4.54 3.90
C ALA A 63 -6.83 5.54 4.50
N ALA A 64 -5.58 5.12 4.71
CA ALA A 64 -4.49 5.98 5.21
C ALA A 64 -3.96 6.97 4.14
N ARG A 65 -4.42 6.87 2.89
CA ARG A 65 -4.07 7.81 1.81
C ARG A 65 -2.56 8.02 1.62
N PRO A 66 -1.79 6.96 1.36
CA PRO A 66 -0.35 7.11 1.11
C PRO A 66 -0.06 7.93 -0.16
N ALA A 67 1.13 8.51 -0.23
CA ALA A 67 1.54 9.35 -1.36
C ALA A 67 1.98 8.57 -2.61
N ALA A 68 2.16 7.24 -2.49
CA ALA A 68 2.56 6.36 -3.59
C ALA A 68 1.40 5.45 -4.03
N PRO A 69 1.38 4.97 -5.28
CA PRO A 69 0.37 4.03 -5.75
C PRO A 69 0.44 2.71 -4.98
N ILE A 70 -0.71 2.11 -4.73
CA ILE A 70 -0.83 0.83 -4.06
C ILE A 70 -0.95 -0.28 -5.11
N VAL A 71 -0.02 -1.22 -5.11
CA VAL A 71 -0.10 -2.43 -5.95
C VAL A 71 -0.73 -3.54 -5.12
N ALA A 72 -1.97 -3.86 -5.45
CA ALA A 72 -2.74 -4.90 -4.77
C ALA A 72 -2.53 -6.25 -5.46
N VAL A 73 -1.76 -7.12 -4.82
CA VAL A 73 -1.40 -8.44 -5.37
C VAL A 73 -2.36 -9.48 -4.82
N GLY A 74 -3.18 -10.06 -5.68
CA GLY A 74 -4.12 -11.13 -5.35
C GLY A 74 -3.83 -12.39 -6.13
N SER A 75 -4.27 -13.53 -5.63
CA SER A 75 -4.14 -14.83 -6.30
C SER A 75 -5.40 -15.24 -7.07
N ARG A 76 -6.53 -14.61 -6.81
CA ARG A 76 -7.83 -14.97 -7.38
C ARG A 76 -8.46 -13.83 -8.16
N PRO A 77 -9.27 -14.11 -9.18
CA PRO A 77 -10.00 -13.09 -9.94
C PRO A 77 -10.87 -12.17 -9.06
N GLU A 78 -11.46 -12.72 -7.97
CA GLU A 78 -12.28 -11.96 -7.03
C GLU A 78 -11.46 -10.90 -6.28
N ASP A 79 -10.21 -11.22 -5.97
CA ASP A 79 -9.28 -10.28 -5.31
C ASP A 79 -8.99 -9.09 -6.23
N ARG A 80 -8.79 -9.37 -7.52
CA ARG A 80 -8.62 -8.34 -8.55
C ARG A 80 -9.86 -7.45 -8.65
N ALA A 81 -11.05 -8.05 -8.74
CA ALA A 81 -12.31 -7.31 -8.82
C ALA A 81 -12.50 -6.39 -7.60
N ARG A 82 -12.20 -6.89 -6.41
CA ARG A 82 -12.26 -6.10 -5.16
C ARG A 82 -11.25 -4.96 -5.15
N ALA A 83 -10.03 -5.22 -5.61
CA ALA A 83 -8.98 -4.20 -5.68
C ALA A 83 -9.33 -3.07 -6.65
N CYS A 84 -10.03 -3.36 -7.76
CA CYS A 84 -10.51 -2.33 -8.70
C CYS A 84 -11.46 -1.30 -8.06
N LEU A 85 -12.13 -1.66 -6.98
CA LEU A 85 -13.03 -0.77 -6.25
C LEU A 85 -12.30 0.06 -5.18
N THR A 86 -11.01 -0.19 -4.98
CA THR A 86 -10.22 0.47 -3.95
C THR A 86 -9.47 1.67 -4.53
N TRP A 87 -9.64 2.82 -3.91
CA TRP A 87 -8.99 4.05 -4.37
C TRP A 87 -7.46 3.93 -4.35
N GLY A 88 -6.82 4.33 -5.44
CA GLY A 88 -5.35 4.33 -5.56
C GLY A 88 -4.73 2.95 -5.72
N ALA A 89 -5.52 1.89 -5.87
CA ALA A 89 -5.02 0.54 -6.03
C ALA A 89 -4.87 0.15 -7.50
N ILE A 90 -3.73 -0.44 -7.83
CA ILE A 90 -3.42 -1.09 -9.11
C ILE A 90 -3.55 -2.61 -8.87
N PRO A 91 -4.58 -3.27 -9.41
CA PRO A 91 -4.78 -4.69 -9.18
C PRO A 91 -3.84 -5.54 -10.03
N VAL A 92 -3.16 -6.48 -9.41
CA VAL A 92 -2.27 -7.44 -10.06
C VAL A 92 -2.65 -8.85 -9.63
N LEU A 93 -2.72 -9.77 -10.57
CA LEU A 93 -2.86 -11.20 -10.29
C LEU A 93 -1.47 -11.86 -10.34
N ALA A 94 -1.10 -12.52 -9.25
CA ALA A 94 0.08 -13.36 -9.19
C ALA A 94 -0.30 -14.71 -8.57
N ALA A 95 0.15 -15.78 -9.18
CA ALA A 95 0.02 -17.10 -8.59
C ALA A 95 0.84 -17.12 -7.28
N GLU A 96 0.22 -17.52 -6.19
CA GLU A 96 0.84 -17.71 -4.87
C GLU A 96 1.70 -16.53 -4.34
N PRO A 97 1.09 -15.38 -4.02
CA PRO A 97 1.83 -14.24 -3.47
C PRO A 97 2.47 -14.54 -2.10
N GLU A 98 2.02 -15.57 -1.39
CA GLU A 98 2.52 -15.94 -0.07
C GLU A 98 3.51 -17.13 -0.09
N ALA A 99 3.45 -18.00 -1.11
CA ALA A 99 4.28 -19.19 -1.21
C ALA A 99 5.61 -18.98 -1.93
N ALA A 100 5.77 -17.89 -2.66
CA ALA A 100 7.03 -17.54 -3.28
C ALA A 100 8.06 -17.24 -2.18
N GLY A 101 9.10 -18.04 -2.09
CA GLY A 101 10.10 -18.11 -1.01
C GLY A 101 10.78 -16.80 -0.60
N SER A 102 10.56 -15.71 -1.30
CA SER A 102 10.87 -14.35 -0.89
C SER A 102 9.84 -13.40 -1.47
N SER A 103 9.02 -12.81 -0.61
CA SER A 103 8.14 -11.70 -0.98
C SER A 103 8.90 -10.58 -1.68
N SER A 104 10.18 -10.44 -1.38
CA SER A 104 11.06 -9.45 -1.99
C SER A 104 11.31 -9.73 -3.47
N GLU A 105 11.49 -10.99 -3.87
CA GLU A 105 11.69 -11.37 -5.28
C GLU A 105 10.44 -11.12 -6.12
N LEU A 106 9.26 -11.48 -5.57
CA LEU A 106 7.99 -11.19 -6.21
C LEU A 106 7.81 -9.69 -6.42
N VAL A 107 8.06 -8.90 -5.37
CA VAL A 107 7.92 -7.45 -5.41
C VAL A 107 8.91 -6.83 -6.41
N GLN A 108 10.16 -7.26 -6.42
CA GLN A 108 11.17 -6.80 -7.38
C GLN A 108 10.78 -7.11 -8.83
N ARG A 109 10.24 -8.29 -9.08
CA ARG A 109 9.74 -8.67 -10.39
C ARG A 109 8.58 -7.79 -10.81
N LEU A 110 7.55 -7.67 -9.97
CA LEU A 110 6.37 -6.85 -10.25
C LEU A 110 6.70 -5.37 -10.42
N ALA A 111 7.61 -4.83 -9.62
CA ALA A 111 8.03 -3.43 -9.73
C ALA A 111 8.68 -3.15 -11.09
N ARG A 112 9.48 -4.09 -11.62
CA ARG A 112 10.08 -3.97 -12.96
C ARG A 112 9.03 -4.14 -14.06
N GLU A 113 8.18 -5.16 -13.97
CA GLU A 113 7.11 -5.43 -14.96
C GLU A 113 6.16 -4.24 -15.11
N LEU A 114 5.85 -3.58 -14.00
CA LEU A 114 4.98 -2.40 -13.97
C LEU A 114 5.73 -1.08 -14.24
N SER A 115 7.04 -1.13 -14.42
CA SER A 115 7.90 0.05 -14.57
C SER A 115 7.67 1.12 -13.47
N LEU A 116 7.43 0.67 -12.25
CA LEU A 116 7.12 1.53 -11.11
C LEU A 116 8.36 2.12 -10.46
N ALA A 117 9.46 1.37 -10.44
CA ALA A 117 10.67 1.78 -9.76
C ALA A 117 11.92 1.27 -10.47
N GLU A 118 12.98 2.07 -10.42
CA GLU A 118 14.29 1.74 -10.96
C GLU A 118 15.16 1.02 -9.91
N PRO A 119 16.26 0.36 -10.34
CA PRO A 119 17.20 -0.25 -9.41
C PRO A 119 17.72 0.75 -8.37
N GLY A 120 17.65 0.39 -7.09
CA GLY A 120 18.04 1.22 -5.96
C GLY A 120 16.92 2.07 -5.37
N GLU A 121 15.79 2.25 -6.05
CA GLU A 121 14.66 3.00 -5.51
C GLU A 121 13.88 2.18 -4.46
N PRO A 122 13.37 2.85 -3.41
CA PRO A 122 12.63 2.16 -2.34
C PRO A 122 11.18 1.91 -2.73
N VAL A 123 10.69 0.74 -2.34
CA VAL A 123 9.26 0.38 -2.33
C VAL A 123 8.88 -0.14 -0.95
N LEU A 124 7.60 -0.09 -0.59
CA LEU A 124 7.08 -0.67 0.65
C LEU A 124 6.33 -1.95 0.38
N VAL A 125 6.44 -2.88 1.30
CA VAL A 125 5.68 -4.14 1.29
C VAL A 125 4.90 -4.24 2.58
N ILE A 126 3.58 -4.44 2.48
CA ILE A 126 2.67 -4.57 3.63
C ILE A 126 2.03 -5.94 3.61
N ARG A 127 1.93 -6.54 4.80
CA ARG A 127 1.29 -7.84 5.01
C ARG A 127 0.83 -8.02 6.46
N GLY A 128 0.10 -9.11 6.69
CA GLY A 128 -0.20 -9.60 8.03
C GLY A 128 -1.43 -9.02 8.71
N PHE A 129 -2.32 -8.31 7.98
CA PHE A 129 -3.58 -7.80 8.55
C PHE A 129 -4.74 -8.79 8.39
N ASP A 130 -4.61 -9.73 7.48
CA ASP A 130 -5.59 -10.76 7.18
C ASP A 130 -5.28 -12.06 7.94
N GLY A 131 -6.26 -12.95 8.04
CA GLY A 131 -6.13 -14.20 8.78
C GLY A 131 -6.67 -14.13 10.21
N GLU A 132 -6.44 -15.20 10.98
CA GLU A 132 -6.85 -15.28 12.39
C GLU A 132 -6.06 -14.28 13.24
N VAL A 133 -6.72 -13.66 14.22
CA VAL A 133 -6.13 -12.61 15.08
C VAL A 133 -4.86 -13.08 15.77
N ALA A 134 -4.82 -14.34 16.22
CA ALA A 134 -3.67 -14.90 16.91
C ALA A 134 -2.44 -15.10 16.01
N ALA A 135 -2.65 -15.26 14.70
CA ALA A 135 -1.59 -15.46 13.72
C ALA A 135 -1.18 -14.18 12.97
N ARG A 136 -1.86 -13.06 13.22
CA ARG A 136 -1.58 -11.78 12.55
C ARG A 136 -0.24 -11.21 13.00
N GLN A 137 0.61 -10.96 12.04
CA GLN A 137 1.87 -10.24 12.25
C GLN A 137 1.93 -9.04 11.29
N PRO A 138 1.15 -7.99 11.56
CA PRO A 138 1.13 -6.80 10.71
C PRO A 138 2.53 -6.20 10.59
N SER A 139 2.98 -6.01 9.38
CA SER A 139 4.32 -5.47 9.13
C SER A 139 4.35 -4.58 7.91
N VAL A 140 5.24 -3.59 7.93
CA VAL A 140 5.68 -2.83 6.78
C VAL A 140 7.18 -3.02 6.61
N THR A 141 7.60 -3.36 5.41
CA THR A 141 9.01 -3.58 5.08
C THR A 141 9.43 -2.65 3.96
N VAL A 142 10.58 -2.01 4.11
CA VAL A 142 11.22 -1.24 3.04
C VAL A 142 12.09 -2.18 2.23
N VAL A 143 11.84 -2.25 0.93
CA VAL A 143 12.64 -3.04 -0.02
C VAL A 143 13.29 -2.08 -1.02
N ARG A 144 14.58 -2.24 -1.29
CA ARG A 144 15.29 -1.56 -2.38
C ARG A 144 15.41 -2.52 -3.56
N LEU A 145 15.11 -2.03 -4.73
CA LEU A 145 15.15 -2.82 -5.98
C LEU A 145 16.55 -2.99 -6.52
#